data_e93e1c936af609766a718c409435bf90
#
_entry.id   e93e1c936af609766a718c409435bf90
#
_cell.length_a   1.000
_cell.length_b   1.000
_cell.length_c   1.000
_cell.angle_alpha   90.00
_cell.angle_beta   90.00
_cell.angle_gamma   90.00
#
_symmetry.space_group_name_H-M   'P 1'
#
loop_
_entity.id
_entity.type
_entity.pdbx_description
1 polymer ?
#
loop_
_entity_poly.entity_id
_entity_poly.type
_entity_poly.pdbx_seq_one_letter_code
_entity_poly.pdbx_strand_id
1 'polypeptide(L)'
;GTVSSGIALSLAEQAEQSQTLYIAGPSAADAVTGINDYTFRSGRQTYQDVATAGTFIGDPAGQKVVVFAQDTAFGQGNLAGVDAVLGGAGAEVEGILVPEDATEFTPFAQQILSADADLVFVAWAGATSAAMWQALDQQGVFDAIPVVTGLGDVATYGAYAEASDQISFLNHYFGGAAGTEVEAAMIERLDAAGAAPDLFSPDGFVAAQMVVQAIREGGDDVDGMIAALEGWTFEGPKGTTTIRAEDHAVLQPMFQARLVEQDGTWVPELIEIIEADTVAPPVVG
;
A
#
# COMPACT_ATOMS: atom_id res chain seq x y z
N GLY A 1 3.60 -15.10 -3.53
CA GLY A 1 3.53 -13.66 -3.43
C GLY A 1 4.89 -12.99 -3.52
N THR A 2 4.90 -11.71 -3.74
CA THR A 2 6.12 -10.88 -3.76
C THR A 2 5.79 -9.47 -3.28
N VAL A 3 6.79 -8.78 -2.70
CA VAL A 3 6.68 -7.39 -2.29
C VAL A 3 6.91 -6.44 -3.48
N SER A 4 7.90 -6.76 -4.33
CA SER A 4 8.24 -5.95 -5.50
C SER A 4 7.17 -5.99 -6.58
N SER A 5 6.66 -4.82 -6.98
CA SER A 5 5.67 -4.69 -8.06
C SER A 5 6.21 -5.17 -9.41
N GLY A 6 7.48 -4.87 -9.74
CA GLY A 6 8.10 -5.34 -10.98
C GLY A 6 8.20 -6.87 -11.04
N ILE A 7 8.53 -7.53 -9.91
CA ILE A 7 8.56 -8.99 -9.83
C ILE A 7 7.14 -9.56 -9.93
N ALA A 8 6.13 -8.91 -9.31
CA ALA A 8 4.75 -9.37 -9.39
C ALA A 8 4.23 -9.38 -10.83
N LEU A 9 4.51 -8.34 -11.62
CA LEU A 9 4.15 -8.28 -13.03
C LEU A 9 4.80 -9.41 -13.83
N SER A 10 6.10 -9.66 -13.62
CA SER A 10 6.81 -10.76 -14.31
C SER A 10 6.28 -12.14 -13.91
N LEU A 11 5.86 -12.33 -12.64
CA LEU A 11 5.26 -13.58 -12.20
C LEU A 11 3.84 -13.77 -12.74
N ALA A 12 3.07 -12.70 -12.90
CA ALA A 12 1.73 -12.75 -13.50
C ALA A 12 1.80 -13.24 -14.96
N GLU A 13 2.76 -12.74 -15.74
CA GLU A 13 3.00 -13.24 -17.12
C GLU A 13 3.36 -14.74 -17.13
N GLN A 14 4.19 -15.20 -16.20
CA GLN A 14 4.56 -16.61 -16.08
C GLN A 14 3.37 -17.48 -15.62
N ALA A 15 2.53 -16.97 -14.73
CA ALA A 15 1.32 -17.66 -14.27
C ALA A 15 0.36 -17.92 -15.43
N GLU A 16 0.13 -16.94 -16.29
CA GLU A 16 -0.67 -17.08 -17.51
C GLU A 16 -0.09 -18.12 -18.45
N GLN A 17 1.22 -18.02 -18.76
CA GLN A 17 1.90 -18.96 -19.66
C GLN A 17 1.88 -20.41 -19.16
N SER A 18 1.97 -20.61 -17.82
CA SER A 18 1.98 -21.92 -17.21
C SER A 18 0.59 -22.40 -16.76
N GLN A 19 -0.44 -21.57 -16.92
CA GLN A 19 -1.81 -21.83 -16.47
C GLN A 19 -1.84 -22.22 -14.97
N THR A 20 -1.15 -21.44 -14.14
CA THR A 20 -0.99 -21.70 -12.71
C THR A 20 -1.60 -20.56 -11.90
N LEU A 21 -2.41 -20.87 -10.90
CA LEU A 21 -2.94 -19.87 -9.97
C LEU A 21 -1.79 -19.13 -9.26
N TYR A 22 -1.76 -17.80 -9.40
CA TYR A 22 -0.83 -16.92 -8.74
C TYR A 22 -1.55 -15.94 -7.82
N ILE A 23 -1.16 -15.88 -6.57
CA ILE A 23 -1.66 -14.92 -5.59
C ILE A 23 -0.54 -13.92 -5.31
N ALA A 24 -0.65 -12.71 -5.87
CA ALA A 24 0.21 -11.60 -5.57
C ALA A 24 -0.07 -11.10 -4.14
N GLY A 25 0.98 -11.05 -3.31
CA GLY A 25 0.88 -10.61 -1.91
C GLY A 25 0.88 -9.07 -1.80
N PRO A 26 1.86 -8.49 -1.11
CA PRO A 26 1.84 -7.07 -0.76
C PRO A 26 2.28 -6.11 -1.89
N SER A 27 2.56 -6.61 -3.10
CA SER A 27 2.91 -5.73 -4.24
C SER A 27 1.76 -4.77 -4.57
N ALA A 28 2.05 -3.46 -4.66
CA ALA A 28 1.01 -2.45 -4.73
C ALA A 28 0.55 -2.06 -6.14
N ALA A 29 1.36 -2.29 -7.20
CA ALA A 29 1.04 -1.79 -8.53
C ALA A 29 -0.37 -2.20 -8.99
N ASP A 30 -1.18 -1.23 -9.41
CA ASP A 30 -2.55 -1.45 -9.92
C ASP A 30 -2.55 -2.33 -11.17
N ALA A 31 -1.50 -2.24 -12.00
CA ALA A 31 -1.33 -3.05 -13.20
C ALA A 31 -1.28 -4.57 -12.97
N VAL A 32 -1.17 -5.04 -11.73
CA VAL A 32 -1.30 -6.48 -11.39
C VAL A 32 -2.77 -6.91 -11.34
N THR A 33 -3.69 -5.98 -11.06
CA THR A 33 -5.13 -6.23 -11.00
C THR A 33 -5.69 -6.37 -12.42
N GLY A 34 -6.42 -7.44 -12.70
CA GLY A 34 -7.03 -7.68 -14.01
C GLY A 34 -6.03 -8.00 -15.13
N ILE A 35 -4.77 -8.30 -14.81
CA ILE A 35 -3.73 -8.55 -15.81
C ILE A 35 -3.99 -9.85 -16.61
N ASN A 36 -4.54 -10.88 -15.96
CA ASN A 36 -4.97 -12.14 -16.57
C ASN A 36 -5.85 -12.94 -15.59
N ASP A 37 -6.47 -14.02 -16.08
CA ASP A 37 -7.40 -14.86 -15.30
C ASP A 37 -6.72 -15.68 -14.18
N TYR A 38 -5.40 -15.86 -14.22
CA TYR A 38 -4.65 -16.69 -13.28
C TYR A 38 -4.09 -15.91 -12.09
N THR A 39 -4.16 -14.56 -12.12
CA THR A 39 -3.52 -13.69 -11.12
C THR A 39 -4.54 -13.05 -10.20
N PHE A 40 -4.42 -13.31 -8.91
CA PHE A 40 -5.19 -12.73 -7.82
C PHE A 40 -4.31 -11.87 -6.92
N ARG A 41 -4.93 -11.04 -6.08
CA ARG A 41 -4.25 -10.29 -5.02
C ARG A 41 -4.69 -10.80 -3.66
N SER A 42 -3.82 -10.70 -2.66
CA SER A 42 -4.19 -10.84 -1.24
C SER A 42 -4.00 -9.55 -0.44
N GLY A 43 -3.33 -8.57 -1.02
CA GLY A 43 -3.07 -7.25 -0.42
C GLY A 43 -3.71 -6.10 -1.22
N ARG A 44 -3.58 -4.89 -0.66
CA ARG A 44 -4.08 -3.65 -1.28
C ARG A 44 -3.36 -3.33 -2.59
N GLN A 45 -3.90 -2.40 -3.35
CA GLN A 45 -3.27 -1.81 -4.53
C GLN A 45 -3.09 -0.29 -4.37
N THR A 46 -2.30 0.32 -5.26
CA THR A 46 -1.94 1.75 -5.19
C THR A 46 -3.16 2.67 -5.17
N TYR A 47 -4.21 2.34 -5.93
CA TYR A 47 -5.45 3.11 -5.90
C TYR A 47 -6.02 3.24 -4.47
N GLN A 48 -6.03 2.14 -3.70
CA GLN A 48 -6.53 2.15 -2.32
C GLN A 48 -5.63 2.99 -1.40
N ASP A 49 -4.31 2.93 -1.58
CA ASP A 49 -3.37 3.80 -0.85
C ASP A 49 -3.66 5.27 -1.13
N VAL A 50 -3.81 5.66 -2.39
CA VAL A 50 -4.06 7.06 -2.79
C VAL A 50 -5.45 7.54 -2.38
N ALA A 51 -6.48 6.69 -2.52
CA ALA A 51 -7.83 7.01 -2.07
C ALA A 51 -7.86 7.24 -0.54
N THR A 52 -7.11 6.43 0.22
CA THR A 52 -6.92 6.64 1.67
C THR A 52 -6.18 7.95 1.95
N ALA A 53 -5.11 8.27 1.19
CA ALA A 53 -4.42 9.56 1.30
C ALA A 53 -5.33 10.75 0.98
N GLY A 54 -6.22 10.59 0.01
CA GLY A 54 -7.20 11.61 -0.36
C GLY A 54 -8.11 12.03 0.79
N THR A 55 -8.35 11.14 1.76
CA THR A 55 -9.14 11.49 2.96
C THR A 55 -8.45 12.49 3.89
N PHE A 56 -7.12 12.67 3.81
CA PHE A 56 -6.38 13.71 4.55
C PHE A 56 -6.41 15.08 3.88
N ILE A 57 -6.65 15.15 2.57
CA ILE A 57 -6.41 16.37 1.77
C ILE A 57 -7.65 17.27 1.71
N GLY A 58 -8.84 16.69 1.87
CA GLY A 58 -10.11 17.40 1.65
C GLY A 58 -10.41 17.55 0.14
N ASP A 59 -10.70 18.78 -0.30
CA ASP A 59 -11.00 19.04 -1.73
C ASP A 59 -9.70 19.21 -2.53
N PRO A 60 -9.36 18.29 -3.44
CA PRO A 60 -8.15 18.39 -4.25
C PRO A 60 -8.25 19.38 -5.41
N ALA A 61 -9.45 19.89 -5.72
CA ALA A 61 -9.65 20.77 -6.87
C ALA A 61 -8.82 22.05 -6.78
N GLY A 62 -7.94 22.24 -7.77
CA GLY A 62 -7.07 23.41 -7.85
C GLY A 62 -5.84 23.35 -6.95
N GLN A 63 -5.61 22.27 -6.20
CA GLN A 63 -4.38 22.04 -5.44
C GLN A 63 -3.29 21.47 -6.35
N LYS A 64 -2.04 21.75 -6.02
CA LYS A 64 -0.88 21.16 -6.67
C LYS A 64 -0.29 20.05 -5.77
N VAL A 65 -0.23 18.83 -6.30
CA VAL A 65 0.30 17.65 -5.61
C VAL A 65 1.60 17.21 -6.27
N VAL A 66 2.69 17.21 -5.51
CA VAL A 66 3.96 16.61 -5.95
C VAL A 66 4.02 15.16 -5.48
N VAL A 67 4.23 14.24 -6.42
CA VAL A 67 4.54 12.84 -6.12
C VAL A 67 6.04 12.65 -6.11
N PHE A 68 6.61 12.47 -4.93
CA PHE A 68 8.03 12.21 -4.74
C PHE A 68 8.26 10.72 -4.57
N ALA A 69 8.86 10.08 -5.56
CA ALA A 69 8.95 8.62 -5.60
C ALA A 69 10.25 8.12 -6.23
N GLN A 70 10.63 6.88 -5.92
CA GLN A 70 11.69 6.18 -6.66
C GLN A 70 11.23 5.86 -8.08
N ASP A 71 12.12 5.93 -9.06
CA ASP A 71 11.85 5.56 -10.46
C ASP A 71 11.84 4.02 -10.62
N THR A 72 10.80 3.41 -10.08
CA THR A 72 10.52 1.97 -10.10
C THR A 72 9.08 1.73 -10.52
N ALA A 73 8.69 0.48 -10.80
CA ALA A 73 7.29 0.14 -11.06
C ALA A 73 6.35 0.53 -9.90
N PHE A 74 6.85 0.49 -8.65
CA PHE A 74 6.12 0.97 -7.48
C PHE A 74 5.93 2.49 -7.51
N GLY A 75 7.00 3.25 -7.72
CA GLY A 75 6.93 4.73 -7.73
C GLY A 75 6.15 5.28 -8.92
N GLN A 76 6.36 4.73 -10.12
CA GLN A 76 5.59 5.09 -11.32
C GLN A 76 4.11 4.75 -11.17
N GLY A 77 3.79 3.59 -10.55
CA GLY A 77 2.42 3.20 -10.25
C GLY A 77 1.74 4.17 -9.26
N ASN A 78 2.47 4.64 -8.23
CA ASN A 78 1.96 5.64 -7.31
C ASN A 78 1.70 6.99 -8.01
N LEU A 79 2.61 7.45 -8.88
CA LEU A 79 2.40 8.67 -9.67
C LEU A 79 1.14 8.55 -10.52
N ALA A 80 0.96 7.44 -11.23
CA ALA A 80 -0.23 7.18 -12.03
C ALA A 80 -1.51 7.11 -11.16
N GLY A 81 -1.42 6.48 -9.98
CA GLY A 81 -2.53 6.40 -9.03
C GLY A 81 -2.94 7.76 -8.49
N VAL A 82 -1.98 8.61 -8.10
CA VAL A 82 -2.26 9.98 -7.65
C VAL A 82 -2.89 10.82 -8.77
N ASP A 83 -2.40 10.71 -10.00
CA ASP A 83 -2.98 11.39 -11.14
C ASP A 83 -4.41 10.91 -11.42
N ALA A 84 -4.66 9.60 -11.35
CA ALA A 84 -5.99 9.04 -11.56
C ALA A 84 -7.00 9.47 -10.48
N VAL A 85 -6.61 9.51 -9.21
CA VAL A 85 -7.51 9.80 -8.08
C VAL A 85 -7.59 11.30 -7.82
N LEU A 86 -6.47 11.95 -7.52
CA LEU A 86 -6.43 13.37 -7.15
C LEU A 86 -6.45 14.27 -8.39
N GLY A 87 -5.69 13.91 -9.43
CA GLY A 87 -5.74 14.61 -10.72
C GLY A 87 -7.10 14.50 -11.36
N GLY A 88 -7.74 13.30 -11.34
CA GLY A 88 -9.13 13.09 -11.77
C GLY A 88 -10.15 13.93 -11.00
N ALA A 89 -9.87 14.29 -9.75
CA ALA A 89 -10.67 15.17 -8.90
C ALA A 89 -10.29 16.66 -9.03
N GLY A 90 -9.35 17.03 -9.92
CA GLY A 90 -9.02 18.40 -10.27
C GLY A 90 -7.74 18.95 -9.66
N ALA A 91 -6.89 18.12 -9.06
CA ALA A 91 -5.54 18.54 -8.67
C ALA A 91 -4.60 18.62 -9.88
N GLU A 92 -3.59 19.51 -9.81
CA GLU A 92 -2.42 19.46 -10.69
C GLU A 92 -1.40 18.49 -10.10
N VAL A 93 -1.03 17.43 -10.82
CA VAL A 93 -0.10 16.41 -10.34
C VAL A 93 1.25 16.53 -11.06
N GLU A 94 2.33 16.66 -10.28
CA GLU A 94 3.70 16.68 -10.77
C GLU A 94 4.53 15.56 -10.17
N GLY A 95 5.24 14.78 -10.99
CA GLY A 95 6.12 13.69 -10.53
C GLY A 95 7.58 14.12 -10.41
N ILE A 96 8.20 13.86 -9.27
CA ILE A 96 9.65 13.90 -9.07
C ILE A 96 10.12 12.46 -8.84
N LEU A 97 10.53 11.81 -9.94
CA LEU A 97 11.01 10.43 -9.91
C LEU A 97 12.53 10.39 -9.72
N VAL A 98 12.97 9.73 -8.68
CA VAL A 98 14.37 9.64 -8.27
C VAL A 98 14.96 8.31 -8.73
N PRO A 99 16.11 8.28 -9.43
CA PRO A 99 16.78 7.03 -9.79
C PRO A 99 16.97 6.11 -8.57
N GLU A 100 16.70 4.81 -8.74
CA GLU A 100 16.76 3.83 -7.65
C GLU A 100 18.14 3.74 -7.00
N ASP A 101 19.21 4.04 -7.75
CA ASP A 101 20.60 4.06 -7.30
C ASP A 101 21.07 5.40 -6.72
N ALA A 102 20.17 6.38 -6.58
CA ALA A 102 20.51 7.67 -5.98
C ALA A 102 20.86 7.52 -4.50
N THR A 103 21.92 8.20 -4.09
CA THR A 103 22.41 8.23 -2.71
C THR A 103 22.37 9.63 -2.09
N GLU A 104 22.09 10.66 -2.91
CA GLU A 104 22.03 12.07 -2.51
C GLU A 104 20.64 12.62 -2.82
N PHE A 105 19.92 13.10 -1.81
CA PHE A 105 18.52 13.49 -1.92
C PHE A 105 18.28 14.99 -1.77
N THR A 106 19.28 15.76 -1.30
CA THR A 106 19.21 17.22 -1.17
C THR A 106 18.73 17.95 -2.44
N PRO A 107 19.22 17.61 -3.67
CA PRO A 107 18.75 18.28 -4.87
C PRO A 107 17.25 18.03 -5.15
N PHE A 108 16.75 16.87 -4.80
CA PHE A 108 15.35 16.52 -4.98
C PHE A 108 14.44 17.20 -3.95
N ALA A 109 14.88 17.31 -2.69
CA ALA A 109 14.19 18.11 -1.68
C ALA A 109 14.07 19.59 -2.10
N GLN A 110 15.11 20.15 -2.72
CA GLN A 110 15.06 21.49 -3.28
C GLN A 110 14.11 21.62 -4.48
N GLN A 111 13.99 20.57 -5.30
CA GLN A 111 12.97 20.52 -6.38
C GLN A 111 11.56 20.54 -5.79
N ILE A 112 11.30 19.76 -4.75
CA ILE A 112 10.01 19.75 -4.03
C ILE A 112 9.66 21.16 -3.55
N LEU A 113 10.59 21.83 -2.84
CA LEU A 113 10.38 23.19 -2.33
C LEU A 113 10.17 24.23 -3.43
N SER A 114 10.76 24.00 -4.60
CA SER A 114 10.64 24.92 -5.76
C SER A 114 9.37 24.65 -6.58
N ALA A 115 8.69 23.56 -6.35
CA ALA A 115 7.49 23.18 -7.10
C ALA A 115 6.23 23.97 -6.69
N ASP A 116 6.27 24.72 -5.57
CA ASP A 116 5.12 25.47 -5.02
C ASP A 116 3.89 24.54 -4.81
N ALA A 117 4.13 23.37 -4.21
CA ALA A 117 3.12 22.35 -4.01
C ALA A 117 2.30 22.61 -2.75
N ASP A 118 1.01 22.25 -2.80
CA ASP A 118 0.10 22.25 -1.64
C ASP A 118 0.21 20.96 -0.82
N LEU A 119 0.72 19.88 -1.46
CA LEU A 119 0.92 18.57 -0.83
C LEU A 119 2.08 17.82 -1.50
N VAL A 120 2.83 17.09 -0.70
CA VAL A 120 3.80 16.08 -1.18
C VAL A 120 3.31 14.69 -0.82
N PHE A 121 3.07 13.86 -1.83
CA PHE A 121 2.81 12.43 -1.67
C PHE A 121 4.13 11.68 -1.86
N VAL A 122 4.61 10.99 -0.82
CA VAL A 122 5.87 10.24 -0.87
C VAL A 122 5.61 8.75 -1.06
N ALA A 123 6.16 8.17 -2.15
CA ALA A 123 6.14 6.74 -2.42
C ALA A 123 7.56 6.19 -2.42
N TRP A 124 8.03 5.74 -1.26
CA TRP A 124 9.41 5.31 -1.06
C TRP A 124 9.49 4.00 -0.30
N ALA A 125 10.48 3.15 -0.66
CA ALA A 125 10.72 1.90 0.03
C ALA A 125 12.22 1.51 -0.02
N GLY A 126 12.64 0.67 0.95
CA GLY A 126 13.96 0.05 0.93
C GLY A 126 15.05 0.83 1.66
N ALA A 127 16.31 0.47 1.39
CA ALA A 127 17.45 0.85 2.21
C ALA A 127 17.78 2.36 2.25
N THR A 128 17.32 3.11 1.26
CA THR A 128 17.57 4.58 1.17
C THR A 128 16.53 5.42 1.90
N SER A 129 15.48 4.83 2.47
CA SER A 129 14.38 5.55 3.13
C SER A 129 14.87 6.51 4.22
N ALA A 130 15.72 6.05 5.14
CA ALA A 130 16.21 6.90 6.22
C ALA A 130 17.00 8.13 5.72
N ALA A 131 17.86 7.95 4.71
CA ALA A 131 18.62 9.04 4.12
C ALA A 131 17.74 10.03 3.35
N MET A 132 16.70 9.52 2.70
CA MET A 132 15.70 10.33 2.00
C MET A 132 14.91 11.19 3.00
N TRP A 133 14.33 10.58 4.05
CA TRP A 133 13.58 11.32 5.08
C TRP A 133 14.45 12.39 5.76
N GLN A 134 15.70 12.03 6.11
CA GLN A 134 16.64 12.97 6.68
C GLN A 134 16.95 14.16 5.75
N ALA A 135 17.03 13.94 4.44
CA ALA A 135 17.26 15.02 3.49
C ALA A 135 16.05 15.96 3.38
N LEU A 136 14.80 15.42 3.39
CA LEU A 136 13.59 16.23 3.40
C LEU A 136 13.52 17.11 4.65
N ASP A 137 13.81 16.54 5.82
CA ASP A 137 13.83 17.24 7.10
C ASP A 137 14.90 18.36 7.10
N GLN A 138 16.14 18.03 6.78
CA GLN A 138 17.25 19.00 6.75
C GLN A 138 17.05 20.16 5.78
N GLN A 139 16.26 19.97 4.72
CA GLN A 139 15.91 21.02 3.77
C GLN A 139 14.64 21.78 4.17
N GLY A 140 13.96 21.39 5.25
CA GLY A 140 12.77 22.07 5.76
C GLY A 140 11.50 21.78 4.92
N VAL A 141 11.43 20.64 4.24
CA VAL A 141 10.23 20.28 3.45
C VAL A 141 9.01 20.15 4.34
N PHE A 142 9.14 19.52 5.51
CA PHE A 142 8.03 19.31 6.46
C PHE A 142 7.51 20.62 7.06
N ASP A 143 8.37 21.62 7.24
CA ASP A 143 7.96 22.93 7.75
C ASP A 143 7.21 23.75 6.68
N ALA A 144 7.44 23.45 5.41
CA ALA A 144 6.94 24.23 4.28
C ALA A 144 5.68 23.66 3.64
N ILE A 145 5.56 22.33 3.55
CA ILE A 145 4.53 21.65 2.75
C ILE A 145 4.02 20.43 3.52
N PRO A 146 2.70 20.22 3.62
CA PRO A 146 2.13 18.99 4.15
C PRO A 146 2.63 17.75 3.40
N VAL A 147 2.98 16.69 4.14
CA VAL A 147 3.49 15.44 3.57
C VAL A 147 2.57 14.28 3.94
N VAL A 148 2.23 13.46 2.96
CA VAL A 148 1.52 12.18 3.15
C VAL A 148 2.36 11.04 2.60
N THR A 149 2.38 9.92 3.33
CA THR A 149 3.07 8.70 2.89
C THR A 149 2.41 7.46 3.47
N GLY A 150 2.75 6.30 2.92
CA GLY A 150 2.45 5.01 3.54
C GLY A 150 3.30 4.79 4.78
N LEU A 151 2.68 4.41 5.90
CA LEU A 151 3.44 3.95 7.06
C LEU A 151 4.15 2.63 6.69
N GLY A 152 5.46 2.59 6.84
CA GLY A 152 6.30 1.44 6.55
C GLY A 152 6.17 0.30 7.58
N ASP A 153 7.12 -0.63 7.53
CA ASP A 153 7.24 -1.67 8.55
C ASP A 153 7.80 -1.11 9.88
N VAL A 154 7.63 -1.89 10.97
CA VAL A 154 8.05 -1.48 12.33
C VAL A 154 9.52 -1.07 12.39
N ALA A 155 10.38 -1.71 11.60
CA ALA A 155 11.80 -1.38 11.57
C ALA A 155 12.08 0.02 10.99
N THR A 156 11.16 0.58 10.22
CA THR A 156 11.29 1.90 9.58
C THR A 156 10.71 3.05 10.40
N TYR A 157 9.94 2.78 11.46
CA TYR A 157 9.32 3.85 12.28
C TYR A 157 10.33 4.85 12.83
N GLY A 158 11.51 4.39 13.23
CA GLY A 158 12.59 5.26 13.67
C GLY A 158 13.15 6.20 12.58
N ALA A 159 12.92 5.89 11.30
CA ALA A 159 13.38 6.75 10.20
C ALA A 159 12.51 8.01 10.02
N TYR A 160 11.26 7.98 10.49
CA TYR A 160 10.37 9.15 10.49
C TYR A 160 10.58 10.05 11.72
N ALA A 161 11.21 9.55 12.77
CA ALA A 161 11.29 9.98 14.17
C ALA A 161 10.97 11.46 14.45
N GLU A 162 11.79 12.40 13.99
CA GLU A 162 11.63 13.82 14.29
C GLU A 162 10.54 14.50 13.44
N ALA A 163 10.18 13.90 12.28
CA ALA A 163 9.15 14.40 11.38
C ALA A 163 7.79 13.68 11.55
N SER A 164 7.69 12.72 12.44
CA SER A 164 6.51 11.84 12.57
C SER A 164 5.20 12.59 12.83
N ASP A 165 5.23 13.68 13.59
CA ASP A 165 4.07 14.51 13.92
C ASP A 165 3.68 15.47 12.77
N GLN A 166 4.51 15.61 11.76
CA GLN A 166 4.30 16.43 10.57
C GLN A 166 3.90 15.61 9.33
N ILE A 167 3.90 14.27 9.45
CA ILE A 167 3.52 13.36 8.37
C ILE A 167 2.14 12.76 8.63
N SER A 168 1.28 12.79 7.63
CA SER A 168 0.02 12.04 7.59
C SER A 168 0.27 10.64 7.04
N PHE A 169 -0.03 9.59 7.82
CA PHE A 169 0.20 8.22 7.38
C PHE A 169 -1.10 7.57 6.89
N LEU A 170 -1.15 7.25 5.60
CA LEU A 170 -2.03 6.20 5.11
C LEU A 170 -1.45 4.84 5.51
N ASN A 171 -2.28 3.87 5.83
CA ASN A 171 -1.78 2.57 6.20
C ASN A 171 -2.70 1.45 5.73
N HIS A 172 -2.11 0.37 5.26
CA HIS A 172 -2.88 -0.82 4.97
C HIS A 172 -2.90 -1.83 6.13
N TYR A 173 -1.96 -1.74 7.09
CA TYR A 173 -2.02 -2.50 8.34
C TYR A 173 -0.87 -2.13 9.30
N PHE A 174 -1.18 -2.15 10.58
CA PHE A 174 -0.25 -2.29 11.71
C PHE A 174 -0.91 -3.15 12.80
N GLY A 175 -0.13 -3.78 13.67
CA GLY A 175 -0.66 -4.71 14.67
C GLY A 175 -1.65 -4.04 15.62
N GLY A 176 -2.87 -4.58 15.67
CA GLY A 176 -3.97 -4.05 16.48
C GLY A 176 -4.85 -3.00 15.78
N ALA A 177 -4.60 -2.67 14.52
CA ALA A 177 -5.35 -1.65 13.79
C ALA A 177 -6.83 -2.01 13.58
N ALA A 178 -7.11 -3.26 13.26
CA ALA A 178 -8.45 -3.69 12.87
C ALA A 178 -9.34 -4.13 14.04
N GLY A 179 -8.75 -4.66 15.10
CA GLY A 179 -9.49 -5.14 16.28
C GLY A 179 -10.43 -6.32 16.02
N THR A 180 -10.19 -7.09 14.95
CA THR A 180 -11.03 -8.24 14.59
C THR A 180 -10.62 -9.53 15.30
N GLU A 181 -11.54 -10.50 15.40
CA GLU A 181 -11.20 -11.84 15.93
C GLU A 181 -10.17 -12.55 15.06
N VAL A 182 -10.22 -12.34 13.74
CA VAL A 182 -9.26 -12.95 12.79
C VAL A 182 -7.88 -12.31 12.94
N GLU A 183 -7.80 -11.00 13.16
CA GLU A 183 -6.54 -10.33 13.50
C GLU A 183 -5.95 -10.89 14.79
N ALA A 184 -6.75 -11.00 15.84
CA ALA A 184 -6.29 -11.57 17.11
C ALA A 184 -5.74 -13.01 16.94
N ALA A 185 -6.42 -13.83 16.14
CA ALA A 185 -5.96 -15.18 15.82
C ALA A 185 -4.67 -15.18 14.95
N MET A 186 -4.48 -14.23 14.07
CA MET A 186 -3.24 -14.04 13.31
C MET A 186 -2.09 -13.66 14.24
N ILE A 187 -2.30 -12.68 15.11
CA ILE A 187 -1.30 -12.21 16.08
C ILE A 187 -0.88 -13.36 17.01
N GLU A 188 -1.82 -14.13 17.57
CA GLU A 188 -1.53 -15.28 18.42
C GLU A 188 -0.63 -16.31 17.73
N ARG A 189 -0.87 -16.57 16.43
CA ARG A 189 -0.05 -17.51 15.65
C ARG A 189 1.34 -16.98 15.36
N LEU A 190 1.46 -15.67 15.08
CA LEU A 190 2.76 -15.01 14.86
C LEU A 190 3.58 -15.05 16.16
N ASP A 191 2.98 -14.70 17.30
CA ASP A 191 3.61 -14.75 18.63
C ASP A 191 4.10 -16.16 18.96
N ALA A 192 3.27 -17.17 18.71
CA ALA A 192 3.64 -18.58 18.92
C ALA A 192 4.81 -19.02 18.03
N ALA A 193 5.00 -18.38 16.87
CA ALA A 193 6.13 -18.59 15.96
C ALA A 193 7.34 -17.71 16.31
N GLY A 194 7.26 -16.85 17.33
CA GLY A 194 8.31 -15.91 17.72
C GLY A 194 8.45 -14.71 16.76
N ALA A 195 7.38 -14.37 16.04
CA ALA A 195 7.30 -13.23 15.14
C ALA A 195 6.29 -12.21 15.65
N ALA A 196 6.54 -10.92 15.41
CA ALA A 196 5.58 -9.87 15.68
C ALA A 196 4.72 -9.57 14.44
N PRO A 197 3.46 -9.10 14.61
CA PRO A 197 2.66 -8.62 13.50
C PRO A 197 3.32 -7.37 12.90
N ASP A 198 3.35 -7.30 11.57
CA ASP A 198 3.92 -6.19 10.83
C ASP A 198 3.13 -5.94 9.55
N LEU A 199 3.50 -4.91 8.83
CA LEU A 199 2.86 -4.33 7.64
C LEU A 199 2.24 -5.34 6.67
N PHE A 200 2.94 -6.43 6.37
CA PHE A 200 2.52 -7.44 5.39
C PHE A 200 1.97 -8.73 5.99
N SER A 201 1.80 -8.77 7.32
CA SER A 201 1.27 -9.95 7.99
C SER A 201 -0.14 -10.34 7.52
N PRO A 202 -1.10 -9.39 7.37
CA PRO A 202 -2.43 -9.75 6.88
C PRO A 202 -2.42 -10.24 5.43
N ASP A 203 -1.55 -9.70 4.57
CA ASP A 203 -1.49 -10.12 3.17
C ASP A 203 -1.06 -11.59 3.03
N GLY A 204 -0.08 -12.01 3.86
CA GLY A 204 0.32 -13.41 3.95
C GLY A 204 -0.77 -14.31 4.50
N PHE A 205 -1.50 -13.83 5.52
CA PHE A 205 -2.60 -14.58 6.13
C PHE A 205 -3.78 -14.74 5.16
N VAL A 206 -4.17 -13.67 4.46
CA VAL A 206 -5.21 -13.69 3.42
C VAL A 206 -4.81 -14.61 2.27
N ALA A 207 -3.55 -14.56 1.81
CA ALA A 207 -3.07 -15.48 0.79
C ALA A 207 -3.24 -16.94 1.21
N ALA A 208 -2.97 -17.26 2.48
CA ALA A 208 -3.18 -18.61 3.00
C ALA A 208 -4.68 -18.98 3.06
N GLN A 209 -5.57 -18.04 3.46
CA GLN A 209 -7.01 -18.25 3.41
C GLN A 209 -7.48 -18.55 1.97
N MET A 210 -6.99 -17.76 0.99
CA MET A 210 -7.29 -17.97 -0.43
C MET A 210 -6.83 -19.34 -0.93
N VAL A 211 -5.60 -19.76 -0.60
CA VAL A 211 -5.09 -21.09 -0.98
C VAL A 211 -5.98 -22.21 -0.39
N VAL A 212 -6.37 -22.09 0.89
CA VAL A 212 -7.24 -23.07 1.54
C VAL A 212 -8.61 -23.10 0.87
N GLN A 213 -9.20 -21.96 0.54
CA GLN A 213 -10.48 -21.87 -0.15
C GLN A 213 -10.40 -22.49 -1.55
N ALA A 214 -9.39 -22.11 -2.34
CA ALA A 214 -9.18 -22.62 -3.68
C ALA A 214 -9.07 -24.15 -3.71
N ILE A 215 -8.26 -24.74 -2.81
CA ILE A 215 -8.11 -26.20 -2.74
C ILE A 215 -9.38 -26.89 -2.24
N ARG A 216 -10.07 -26.32 -1.25
CA ARG A 216 -11.27 -26.89 -0.66
C ARG A 216 -12.42 -26.99 -1.66
N GLU A 217 -12.66 -25.93 -2.41
CA GLU A 217 -13.81 -25.83 -3.33
C GLU A 217 -13.43 -26.16 -4.77
N GLY A 218 -12.21 -25.85 -5.22
CA GLY A 218 -11.73 -26.11 -6.59
C GLY A 218 -10.97 -27.45 -6.76
N GLY A 219 -10.53 -28.06 -5.66
CA GLY A 219 -9.77 -29.32 -5.73
C GLY A 219 -8.37 -29.15 -6.30
N ASP A 220 -8.04 -29.97 -7.30
CA ASP A 220 -6.77 -29.97 -8.04
C ASP A 220 -6.88 -29.38 -9.45
N ASP A 221 -8.04 -28.83 -9.80
CA ASP A 221 -8.33 -28.16 -11.05
C ASP A 221 -8.14 -26.64 -10.92
N VAL A 222 -7.28 -26.05 -11.77
CA VAL A 222 -6.96 -24.62 -11.69
C VAL A 222 -8.16 -23.75 -12.02
N ASP A 223 -8.98 -24.12 -13.00
CA ASP A 223 -10.19 -23.37 -13.35
C ASP A 223 -11.21 -23.42 -12.19
N GLY A 224 -11.32 -24.57 -11.52
CA GLY A 224 -12.12 -24.72 -10.31
C GLY A 224 -11.58 -23.86 -9.14
N MET A 225 -10.26 -23.76 -8.98
CA MET A 225 -9.64 -22.89 -7.98
C MET A 225 -9.92 -21.41 -8.24
N ILE A 226 -9.84 -20.98 -9.50
CA ILE A 226 -10.17 -19.61 -9.92
C ILE A 226 -11.63 -19.30 -9.59
N ALA A 227 -12.57 -20.14 -10.06
CA ALA A 227 -13.99 -19.98 -9.79
C ALA A 227 -14.35 -19.98 -8.30
N ALA A 228 -13.58 -20.69 -7.47
CA ALA A 228 -13.77 -20.71 -6.02
C ALA A 228 -13.33 -19.41 -5.31
N LEU A 229 -12.49 -18.61 -5.96
CA LEU A 229 -12.00 -17.33 -5.43
C LEU A 229 -12.79 -16.13 -5.97
N GLU A 230 -13.30 -16.20 -7.18
CA GLU A 230 -14.08 -15.12 -7.80
C GLU A 230 -15.36 -14.84 -7.02
N GLY A 231 -15.52 -13.60 -6.57
CA GLY A 231 -16.65 -13.15 -5.77
C GLY A 231 -16.66 -13.66 -4.32
N TRP A 232 -15.60 -14.35 -3.88
CA TRP A 232 -15.53 -14.87 -2.51
C TRP A 232 -15.39 -13.74 -1.50
N THR A 233 -16.32 -13.71 -0.53
CA THR A 233 -16.33 -12.79 0.61
C THR A 233 -16.09 -13.56 1.89
N PHE A 234 -15.19 -13.07 2.74
CA PHE A 234 -14.77 -13.73 3.98
C PHE A 234 -14.30 -12.73 5.02
N GLU A 235 -14.18 -13.19 6.28
CA GLU A 235 -13.56 -12.43 7.34
C GLU A 235 -12.03 -12.61 7.28
N GLY A 236 -11.33 -11.53 6.93
CA GLY A 236 -9.87 -11.43 6.96
C GLY A 236 -9.37 -10.74 8.23
N PRO A 237 -8.05 -10.64 8.43
CA PRO A 237 -7.48 -9.95 9.58
C PRO A 237 -7.90 -8.48 9.68
N LYS A 238 -8.16 -7.82 8.55
CA LYS A 238 -8.57 -6.41 8.50
C LYS A 238 -10.08 -6.20 8.55
N GLY A 239 -10.87 -7.26 8.60
CA GLY A 239 -12.33 -7.26 8.52
C GLY A 239 -12.84 -7.94 7.26
N THR A 240 -14.08 -7.66 6.90
CA THR A 240 -14.71 -8.26 5.71
C THR A 240 -13.90 -7.94 4.46
N THR A 241 -13.52 -8.97 3.76
CA THR A 241 -12.67 -8.92 2.56
C THR A 241 -13.40 -9.62 1.42
N THR A 242 -13.40 -9.02 0.23
CA THR A 242 -14.01 -9.60 -0.97
C THR A 242 -13.00 -9.66 -2.10
N ILE A 243 -12.90 -10.80 -2.76
CA ILE A 243 -12.19 -10.95 -4.02
C ILE A 243 -13.17 -10.60 -5.14
N ARG A 244 -12.98 -9.49 -5.81
CA ARG A 244 -13.87 -9.05 -6.89
C ARG A 244 -13.72 -9.98 -8.10
N ALA A 245 -14.86 -10.45 -8.65
CA ALA A 245 -14.85 -11.47 -9.70
C ALA A 245 -14.34 -10.94 -11.05
N GLU A 246 -14.57 -9.66 -11.33
CA GLU A 246 -14.30 -9.06 -12.63
C GLU A 246 -12.81 -8.86 -12.93
N ASP A 247 -11.98 -8.66 -11.90
CA ASP A 247 -10.57 -8.30 -12.09
C ASP A 247 -9.65 -8.80 -10.96
N HIS A 248 -10.17 -9.60 -10.04
CA HIS A 248 -9.45 -10.19 -8.91
C HIS A 248 -8.85 -9.16 -7.93
N ALA A 249 -9.38 -7.93 -7.92
CA ALA A 249 -9.06 -6.94 -6.90
C ALA A 249 -9.51 -7.42 -5.51
N VAL A 250 -8.73 -7.07 -4.48
CA VAL A 250 -9.13 -7.29 -3.08
C VAL A 250 -9.78 -6.02 -2.54
N LEU A 251 -11.04 -6.11 -2.20
CA LEU A 251 -11.79 -5.07 -1.51
C LEU A 251 -11.68 -5.30 -0.01
N GLN A 252 -11.06 -4.38 0.70
CA GLN A 252 -10.73 -4.50 2.12
C GLN A 252 -10.58 -3.12 2.77
N PRO A 253 -10.77 -2.98 4.10
CA PRO A 253 -10.55 -1.73 4.80
C PRO A 253 -9.08 -1.27 4.72
N MET A 254 -8.91 0.06 4.79
CA MET A 254 -7.63 0.74 4.94
C MET A 254 -7.63 1.56 6.24
N PHE A 255 -6.51 2.12 6.63
CA PHE A 255 -6.36 2.82 7.89
C PHE A 255 -5.69 4.18 7.73
N GLN A 256 -6.11 5.14 8.53
CA GLN A 256 -5.33 6.34 8.82
C GLN A 256 -4.62 6.14 10.16
N ALA A 257 -3.36 6.51 10.20
CA ALA A 257 -2.54 6.39 11.41
C ALA A 257 -1.69 7.63 11.64
N ARG A 258 -1.22 7.77 12.88
CA ARG A 258 -0.11 8.65 13.24
C ARG A 258 0.92 7.87 14.04
N LEU A 259 2.17 8.31 14.04
CA LEU A 259 3.18 7.80 14.95
C LEU A 259 3.20 8.65 16.21
N VAL A 260 3.23 8.01 17.35
CA VAL A 260 3.35 8.64 18.66
C VAL A 260 4.52 8.04 19.44
N GLU A 261 5.23 8.84 20.19
CA GLU A 261 6.30 8.35 21.05
C GLU A 261 5.70 7.80 22.36
N GLN A 262 6.03 6.54 22.66
CA GLN A 262 5.66 5.88 23.92
C GLN A 262 6.92 5.23 24.51
N ASP A 263 7.35 5.66 25.70
CA ASP A 263 8.51 5.11 26.41
C ASP A 263 9.80 5.06 25.56
N GLY A 264 10.03 6.05 24.73
CA GLY A 264 11.21 6.15 23.85
C GLY A 264 11.10 5.30 22.57
N THR A 265 9.93 4.80 22.25
CA THR A 265 9.65 4.00 21.04
C THR A 265 8.51 4.61 20.24
N TRP A 266 8.65 4.69 18.92
CA TRP A 266 7.59 5.13 18.04
C TRP A 266 6.60 3.99 17.80
N VAL A 267 5.32 4.26 18.03
CA VAL A 267 4.23 3.30 17.84
C VAL A 267 3.10 3.92 17.02
N PRO A 268 2.44 3.15 16.15
CA PRO A 268 1.30 3.64 15.39
C PRO A 268 0.07 3.73 16.28
N GLU A 269 -0.68 4.81 16.11
CA GLU A 269 -1.99 5.03 16.71
C GLU A 269 -3.03 5.17 15.60
N LEU A 270 -4.10 4.39 15.69
CA LEU A 270 -5.21 4.44 14.75
C LEU A 270 -5.94 5.79 14.84
N ILE A 271 -6.11 6.46 13.71
CA ILE A 271 -6.98 7.65 13.59
C ILE A 271 -8.37 7.22 13.13
N GLU A 272 -8.45 6.48 12.00
CA GLU A 272 -9.70 6.08 11.40
C GLU A 272 -9.54 4.78 10.59
N ILE A 273 -10.60 3.97 10.56
CA ILE A 273 -10.75 2.84 9.63
C ILE A 273 -11.53 3.36 8.42
N ILE A 274 -10.93 3.26 7.25
CA ILE A 274 -11.57 3.65 5.99
C ILE A 274 -12.20 2.39 5.39
N GLU A 275 -13.50 2.41 5.24
CA GLU A 275 -14.27 1.27 4.75
C GLU A 275 -13.88 0.87 3.32
N ALA A 276 -13.95 -0.43 3.02
CA ALA A 276 -13.55 -0.99 1.74
C ALA A 276 -14.22 -0.30 0.53
N ASP A 277 -15.50 0.05 0.64
CA ASP A 277 -16.26 0.69 -0.43
C ASP A 277 -15.79 2.12 -0.72
N THR A 278 -15.26 2.82 0.29
CA THR A 278 -14.73 4.19 0.14
C THR A 278 -13.47 4.22 -0.72
N VAL A 279 -12.67 3.16 -0.64
CA VAL A 279 -11.38 3.04 -1.32
C VAL A 279 -11.37 1.98 -2.43
N ALA A 280 -12.55 1.52 -2.84
CA ALA A 280 -12.67 0.50 -3.88
C ALA A 280 -12.12 1.02 -5.22
N PRO A 281 -11.16 0.31 -5.84
CA PRO A 281 -10.65 0.72 -7.14
C PRO A 281 -11.72 0.53 -8.23
N PRO A 282 -11.68 1.33 -9.31
CA PRO A 282 -12.52 1.08 -10.48
C PRO A 282 -12.24 -0.32 -11.05
N VAL A 283 -13.26 -0.93 -11.63
CA VAL A 283 -13.11 -2.23 -12.30
C VAL A 283 -12.21 -2.05 -13.51
N VAL A 284 -11.18 -2.90 -13.61
CA VAL A 284 -10.32 -2.97 -14.78
C VAL A 284 -10.92 -4.00 -15.75
N GLY A 285 -11.25 -3.56 -16.97
CA GLY A 285 -11.87 -4.39 -17.99
C GLY A 285 -11.12 -4.36 -19.31
#